data_9eb6799340d53693b5306d67dd3db62c
#
_entry.id   9eb6799340d53693b5306d67dd3db62c
#
_cell.length_a   1.000
_cell.length_b   1.000
_cell.length_c   1.000
_cell.angle_alpha   90.00
_cell.angle_beta   90.00
_cell.angle_gamma   90.00
#
_symmetry.space_group_name_H-M   'P 1'
#
loop_
_entity.id
_entity.type
_entity.pdbx_description
1 polymer ?
#
loop_
_entity_poly.entity_id
_entity_poly.type
_entity_poly.pdbx_seq_one_letter_code
_entity_poly.pdbx_strand_id
1 'polypeptide(L)'
;RPNDNIGLTIFAGEAFTQCPLTVDHGVLLNLFNGIKGDIAQRGLIEDGTAIGMGVANAISRLKDSKAKSKVIILLTDGSNNRGDISPLTAAEIAKQFGIRVYTIGVGTNGTAPYPMQTYAGVQYVNVPVEIDEQTLTQIAGTTNGNYYRATSNSKLKEVYEEIDKLEKTKLNVKEFSKREEAYQLYALIAFICILLEIVLRNTVLKKIP
;
A
#
# COMPACT_ATOMS: atom_id res chain seq x y z
N ARG A 1 0.10 6.14 -12.09
CA ARG A 1 1.35 6.63 -11.44
C ARG A 1 2.56 5.96 -12.09
N PRO A 2 3.17 6.55 -13.11
CA PRO A 2 4.22 5.88 -13.90
C PRO A 2 5.51 5.58 -13.12
N ASN A 3 5.74 6.25 -12.00
CA ASN A 3 6.98 6.12 -11.21
C ASN A 3 6.80 5.35 -9.90
N ASP A 4 5.62 4.83 -9.62
CA ASP A 4 5.39 4.06 -8.39
C ASP A 4 5.92 2.64 -8.53
N ASN A 5 6.59 2.14 -7.48
CA ASN A 5 6.90 0.72 -7.35
C ASN A 5 5.65 -0.02 -6.91
N ILE A 6 5.16 -0.92 -7.75
CA ILE A 6 3.95 -1.70 -7.48
C ILE A 6 4.31 -3.18 -7.46
N GLY A 7 3.84 -3.89 -6.45
CA GLY A 7 3.92 -5.35 -6.36
C GLY A 7 2.54 -5.96 -6.28
N LEU A 8 2.46 -7.26 -6.49
CA LEU A 8 1.22 -8.02 -6.44
C LEU A 8 1.38 -9.25 -5.56
N THR A 9 0.58 -9.34 -4.52
CA THR A 9 0.43 -10.51 -3.66
C THR A 9 -0.94 -11.11 -3.90
N ILE A 10 -0.98 -12.43 -4.05
CA ILE A 10 -2.21 -13.21 -4.14
C ILE A 10 -2.34 -14.03 -2.87
N PHE A 11 -3.56 -14.19 -2.40
CA PHE A 11 -3.85 -15.06 -1.27
C PHE A 11 -5.17 -15.80 -1.46
N ALA A 12 -5.21 -17.00 -0.90
CA ALA A 12 -6.38 -17.84 -0.68
C ALA A 12 -6.22 -18.48 0.70
N GLY A 13 -6.14 -19.79 0.86
CA GLY A 13 -5.72 -20.43 2.12
C GLY A 13 -4.27 -20.13 2.51
N GLU A 14 -3.44 -19.79 1.53
CA GLU A 14 -2.06 -19.34 1.67
C GLU A 14 -1.84 -18.03 0.92
N ALA A 15 -0.66 -17.41 1.08
CA ALA A 15 -0.30 -16.19 0.40
C ALA A 15 1.07 -16.26 -0.29
N PHE A 16 1.18 -15.74 -1.51
CA PHE A 16 2.44 -15.66 -2.23
C PHE A 16 2.56 -14.37 -3.06
N THR A 17 3.81 -14.00 -3.35
CA THR A 17 4.11 -12.85 -4.19
C THR A 17 4.07 -13.24 -5.65
N GLN A 18 3.07 -12.75 -6.38
CA GLN A 18 2.95 -12.96 -7.83
C GLN A 18 3.88 -12.05 -8.62
N CYS A 19 4.02 -10.80 -8.18
CA CYS A 19 4.95 -9.85 -8.76
C CYS A 19 5.68 -9.10 -7.64
N PRO A 20 7.02 -9.14 -7.59
CA PRO A 20 7.80 -8.28 -6.70
C PRO A 20 7.57 -6.80 -7.01
N LEU A 21 7.98 -5.90 -6.09
CA LEU A 21 7.94 -4.46 -6.34
C LEU A 21 8.72 -4.09 -7.60
N THR A 22 8.05 -3.47 -8.55
CA THR A 22 8.62 -3.05 -9.84
C THR A 22 8.04 -1.73 -10.31
N VAL A 23 8.82 -0.98 -11.08
CA VAL A 23 8.38 0.18 -11.86
C VAL A 23 7.90 -0.22 -13.26
N ASP A 24 8.17 -1.47 -13.66
CA ASP A 24 7.69 -2.01 -14.95
C ASP A 24 6.24 -2.49 -14.82
N HIS A 25 5.32 -1.57 -15.08
CA HIS A 25 3.89 -1.87 -15.01
C HIS A 25 3.42 -2.78 -16.17
N GLY A 26 4.20 -2.90 -17.26
CA GLY A 26 3.92 -3.85 -18.34
C GLY A 26 4.07 -5.29 -17.87
N VAL A 27 5.16 -5.60 -17.17
CA VAL A 27 5.39 -6.90 -16.54
C VAL A 27 4.32 -7.19 -15.49
N LEU A 28 3.99 -6.21 -14.63
CA LEU A 28 2.94 -6.36 -13.62
C LEU A 28 1.60 -6.74 -14.25
N LEU A 29 1.18 -6.04 -15.31
CA LEU A 29 -0.08 -6.30 -16.00
C LEU A 29 -0.09 -7.67 -16.68
N ASN A 30 1.02 -8.10 -17.28
CA ASN A 30 1.14 -9.43 -17.88
C ASN A 30 0.99 -10.53 -16.81
N LEU A 31 1.65 -10.39 -15.66
CA LEU A 31 1.51 -11.34 -14.55
C LEU A 31 0.10 -11.32 -13.95
N PHE A 32 -0.52 -10.16 -13.84
CA PHE A 32 -1.91 -10.01 -13.39
C PHE A 32 -2.89 -10.71 -14.34
N ASN A 33 -2.77 -10.49 -15.65
CA ASN A 33 -3.63 -11.10 -16.66
C ASN A 33 -3.47 -12.64 -16.74
N GLY A 34 -2.33 -13.17 -16.27
CA GLY A 34 -2.08 -14.60 -16.15
C GLY A 34 -2.78 -15.28 -14.98
N ILE A 35 -3.34 -14.51 -14.05
CA ILE A 35 -4.03 -15.03 -12.87
C ILE A 35 -5.39 -15.58 -13.31
N LYS A 36 -5.63 -16.84 -12.98
CA LYS A 36 -6.93 -17.49 -13.19
C LYS A 36 -7.61 -17.70 -11.85
N GLY A 37 -8.89 -17.41 -11.73
CA GLY A 37 -9.66 -17.56 -10.50
C GLY A 37 -9.81 -19.00 -10.00
N ASP A 38 -9.33 -20.00 -10.77
CA ASP A 38 -9.38 -21.43 -10.47
C ASP A 38 -8.10 -21.98 -9.82
N ILE A 39 -7.22 -21.12 -9.29
CA ILE A 39 -5.92 -21.51 -8.73
C ILE A 39 -6.09 -22.52 -7.57
N ALA A 40 -7.03 -22.27 -6.67
CA ALA A 40 -7.32 -23.17 -5.56
C ALA A 40 -7.95 -24.49 -6.06
N GLN A 41 -8.87 -24.42 -7.03
CA GLN A 41 -9.52 -25.61 -7.62
C GLN A 41 -8.51 -26.53 -8.34
N ARG A 42 -7.41 -25.98 -8.85
CA ARG A 42 -6.31 -26.73 -9.47
C ARG A 42 -5.34 -27.33 -8.45
N GLY A 43 -5.55 -27.12 -7.16
CA GLY A 43 -4.64 -27.58 -6.11
C GLY A 43 -3.28 -26.88 -6.09
N LEU A 44 -3.16 -25.71 -6.72
CA LEU A 44 -1.92 -24.92 -6.72
C LEU A 44 -1.76 -24.09 -5.45
N ILE A 45 -2.86 -23.86 -4.72
CA ILE A 45 -2.92 -23.18 -3.43
C ILE A 45 -4.08 -23.80 -2.63
N GLU A 46 -3.98 -23.81 -1.30
CA GLU A 46 -5.08 -24.26 -0.45
C GLU A 46 -6.30 -23.36 -0.60
N ASP A 47 -7.50 -23.97 -0.55
CA ASP A 47 -8.76 -23.24 -0.57
C ASP A 47 -9.01 -22.53 0.77
N GLY A 48 -9.59 -21.34 0.71
CA GLY A 48 -9.88 -20.51 1.87
C GLY A 48 -9.44 -19.07 1.68
N THR A 49 -9.51 -18.29 2.77
CA THR A 49 -9.20 -16.85 2.77
C THR A 49 -8.29 -16.52 3.95
N ALA A 50 -7.00 -16.37 3.71
CA ALA A 50 -5.97 -16.06 4.70
C ALA A 50 -5.55 -14.58 4.59
N ILE A 51 -6.44 -13.66 5.00
CA ILE A 51 -6.22 -12.20 4.92
C ILE A 51 -4.95 -11.79 5.64
N GLY A 52 -4.75 -12.30 6.88
CA GLY A 52 -3.57 -11.98 7.68
C GLY A 52 -2.26 -12.37 7.01
N MET A 53 -2.22 -13.55 6.36
CA MET A 53 -1.07 -14.02 5.59
C MET A 53 -0.83 -13.16 4.34
N GLY A 54 -1.90 -12.76 3.63
CA GLY A 54 -1.82 -11.86 2.48
C GLY A 54 -1.18 -10.52 2.86
N VAL A 55 -1.66 -9.91 3.93
CA VAL A 55 -1.10 -8.64 4.45
C VAL A 55 0.34 -8.83 4.92
N ALA A 56 0.66 -9.91 5.67
CA ALA A 56 2.02 -10.18 6.14
C ALA A 56 3.01 -10.41 4.99
N ASN A 57 2.60 -11.12 3.94
CA ASN A 57 3.41 -11.30 2.73
C ASN A 57 3.70 -9.95 2.06
N ALA A 58 2.69 -9.08 1.89
CA ALA A 58 2.86 -7.75 1.32
C ALA A 58 3.78 -6.86 2.19
N ILE A 59 3.65 -6.91 3.52
CA ILE A 59 4.53 -6.21 4.46
C ILE A 59 5.98 -6.64 4.25
N SER A 60 6.23 -7.94 4.09
CA SER A 60 7.59 -8.46 3.91
C SER A 60 8.30 -7.88 2.68
N ARG A 61 7.52 -7.48 1.65
CA ARG A 61 8.04 -6.83 0.43
C ARG A 61 8.23 -5.32 0.59
N LEU A 62 7.43 -4.68 1.46
CA LEU A 62 7.44 -3.23 1.65
C LEU A 62 8.31 -2.76 2.81
N LYS A 63 8.57 -3.61 3.83
CA LYS A 63 9.24 -3.18 5.08
C LYS A 63 10.58 -2.49 4.82
N ASP A 64 11.41 -3.03 3.93
CA ASP A 64 12.75 -2.53 3.63
C ASP A 64 12.77 -1.46 2.52
N SER A 65 11.61 -1.11 1.97
CA SER A 65 11.49 -0.06 0.97
C SER A 65 11.84 1.31 1.55
N LYS A 66 12.66 2.08 0.82
CA LYS A 66 13.03 3.46 1.14
C LYS A 66 12.00 4.49 0.66
N ALA A 67 10.84 4.04 0.14
CA ALA A 67 9.80 4.92 -0.33
C ALA A 67 9.25 5.80 0.80
N LYS A 68 8.94 7.07 0.50
CA LYS A 68 8.36 8.04 1.44
C LYS A 68 6.95 7.62 1.93
N SER A 69 6.19 6.94 1.09
CA SER A 69 4.89 6.35 1.43
C SER A 69 4.90 4.87 1.06
N LYS A 70 4.42 4.04 1.99
CA LYS A 70 4.24 2.60 1.82
C LYS A 70 2.78 2.28 2.04
N VAL A 71 2.15 1.68 1.02
CA VAL A 71 0.70 1.44 0.99
C VAL A 71 0.42 0.01 0.55
N ILE A 72 -0.49 -0.64 1.26
CA ILE A 72 -1.12 -1.89 0.85
C ILE A 72 -2.58 -1.60 0.52
N ILE A 73 -3.06 -2.09 -0.62
CA ILE A 73 -4.48 -2.12 -0.94
C ILE A 73 -4.90 -3.59 -0.86
N LEU A 74 -5.67 -3.91 0.16
CA LEU A 74 -6.23 -5.24 0.39
C LEU A 74 -7.61 -5.32 -0.26
N LEU A 75 -7.77 -6.26 -1.18
CA LEU A 75 -9.04 -6.54 -1.86
C LEU A 75 -9.50 -7.95 -1.48
N THR A 76 -10.72 -8.09 -0.95
CA THR A 76 -11.29 -9.39 -0.57
C THR A 76 -12.79 -9.39 -0.72
N ASP A 77 -13.34 -10.54 -1.05
CA ASP A 77 -14.78 -10.82 -1.13
C ASP A 77 -15.28 -11.76 -0.01
N GLY A 78 -14.35 -12.22 0.85
CA GLY A 78 -14.63 -13.15 1.94
C GLY A 78 -14.18 -12.69 3.32
N SER A 79 -14.53 -13.49 4.32
CA SER A 79 -14.05 -13.38 5.69
C SER A 79 -12.80 -14.24 5.90
N ASN A 80 -11.94 -13.84 6.86
CA ASN A 80 -10.74 -14.61 7.19
C ASN A 80 -11.11 -15.95 7.84
N ASN A 81 -10.78 -17.06 7.20
CA ASN A 81 -11.07 -18.41 7.71
C ASN A 81 -9.85 -19.35 7.70
N ARG A 82 -8.68 -18.87 7.27
CA ARG A 82 -7.42 -19.60 7.16
C ARG A 82 -6.22 -18.74 7.54
N GLY A 83 -5.06 -19.40 7.68
CA GLY A 83 -3.76 -18.80 7.92
C GLY A 83 -3.41 -18.66 9.39
N ASP A 84 -2.11 -18.73 9.69
CA ASP A 84 -1.57 -18.71 11.05
C ASP A 84 -1.47 -17.31 11.65
N ILE A 85 -1.51 -16.28 10.80
CA ILE A 85 -1.42 -14.87 11.22
C ILE A 85 -2.82 -14.26 11.20
N SER A 86 -3.26 -13.74 12.35
CA SER A 86 -4.54 -13.02 12.40
C SER A 86 -4.46 -11.71 11.60
N PRO A 87 -5.56 -11.29 10.96
CA PRO A 87 -5.60 -10.03 10.22
C PRO A 87 -5.22 -8.81 11.07
N LEU A 88 -5.63 -8.76 12.33
CA LEU A 88 -5.31 -7.66 13.25
C LEU A 88 -3.84 -7.65 13.64
N THR A 89 -3.24 -8.82 13.88
CA THR A 89 -1.80 -8.93 14.14
C THR A 89 -0.99 -8.42 12.94
N ALA A 90 -1.40 -8.79 11.71
CA ALA A 90 -0.76 -8.29 10.50
C ALA A 90 -0.89 -6.76 10.37
N ALA A 91 -2.05 -6.18 10.75
CA ALA A 91 -2.24 -4.73 10.75
C ALA A 91 -1.33 -4.02 11.77
N GLU A 92 -1.15 -4.57 12.96
CA GLU A 92 -0.22 -4.03 13.96
C GLU A 92 1.22 -4.05 13.45
N ILE A 93 1.64 -5.13 12.79
CA ILE A 93 2.96 -5.21 12.16
C ILE A 93 3.08 -4.15 11.06
N ALA A 94 2.08 -3.99 10.18
CA ALA A 94 2.07 -2.96 9.14
C ALA A 94 2.26 -1.56 9.74
N LYS A 95 1.56 -1.26 10.85
CA LYS A 95 1.69 0.01 11.58
C LYS A 95 3.11 0.25 12.09
N GLN A 96 3.77 -0.76 12.65
CA GLN A 96 5.15 -0.66 13.14
C GLN A 96 6.15 -0.29 12.02
N PHE A 97 5.93 -0.80 10.80
CA PHE A 97 6.74 -0.46 9.63
C PHE A 97 6.29 0.81 8.90
N GLY A 98 5.30 1.54 9.44
CA GLY A 98 4.74 2.74 8.82
C GLY A 98 4.04 2.47 7.50
N ILE A 99 3.50 1.27 7.32
CA ILE A 99 2.75 0.83 6.14
C ILE A 99 1.28 1.09 6.39
N ARG A 100 0.62 1.80 5.48
CA ARG A 100 -0.82 2.06 5.52
C ARG A 100 -1.56 0.99 4.74
N VAL A 101 -2.66 0.49 5.30
CA VAL A 101 -3.49 -0.52 4.65
C VAL A 101 -4.86 0.07 4.35
N TYR A 102 -5.21 0.16 3.07
CA TYR A 102 -6.58 0.40 2.62
C TYR A 102 -7.25 -0.93 2.39
N THR A 103 -8.45 -1.10 2.91
CA THR A 103 -9.19 -2.36 2.78
C THR A 103 -10.44 -2.15 1.94
N ILE A 104 -10.67 -3.03 0.97
CA ILE A 104 -11.79 -2.97 0.05
C ILE A 104 -12.53 -4.31 0.11
N GLY A 105 -13.76 -4.29 0.66
CA GLY A 105 -14.67 -5.41 0.58
C GLY A 105 -15.42 -5.40 -0.77
N VAL A 106 -15.27 -6.48 -1.55
CA VAL A 106 -15.88 -6.59 -2.89
C VAL A 106 -17.07 -7.53 -2.86
N GLY A 107 -18.14 -7.13 -3.50
CA GLY A 107 -19.34 -7.96 -3.65
C GLY A 107 -20.59 -7.38 -2.98
N THR A 108 -21.70 -8.06 -3.14
CA THR A 108 -22.99 -7.74 -2.49
C THR A 108 -23.24 -8.70 -1.35
N ASN A 109 -23.93 -8.25 -0.31
CA ASN A 109 -24.44 -9.16 0.71
C ASN A 109 -25.49 -10.06 0.05
N GLY A 110 -25.35 -11.37 0.19
CA GLY A 110 -26.27 -12.30 -0.42
C GLY A 110 -25.76 -13.73 -0.42
N THR A 111 -26.23 -14.53 -1.34
CA THR A 111 -25.77 -15.90 -1.56
C THR A 111 -25.06 -16.01 -2.91
N ALA A 112 -23.94 -16.73 -2.94
CA ALA A 112 -23.26 -17.08 -4.18
C ALA A 112 -23.33 -18.59 -4.43
N PRO A 113 -23.46 -19.04 -5.68
CA PRO A 113 -23.43 -20.44 -6.03
C PRO A 113 -22.01 -21.00 -5.84
N TYR A 114 -21.84 -21.90 -4.89
CA TYR A 114 -20.58 -22.58 -4.61
C TYR A 114 -20.63 -24.01 -5.16
N PRO A 115 -19.64 -24.45 -5.95
CA PRO A 115 -19.62 -25.80 -6.47
C PRO A 115 -19.24 -26.81 -5.36
N MET A 116 -20.17 -27.67 -4.97
CA MET A 116 -19.91 -28.79 -4.07
C MET A 116 -19.78 -30.09 -4.86
N GLN A 117 -18.71 -30.82 -4.62
CA GLN A 117 -18.58 -32.19 -5.15
C GLN A 117 -19.49 -33.13 -4.35
N THR A 118 -20.41 -33.76 -5.05
CA THR A 118 -21.30 -34.79 -4.49
C THR A 118 -21.08 -36.14 -5.23
N TYR A 119 -21.58 -37.21 -4.68
CA TYR A 119 -21.53 -38.54 -5.34
C TYR A 119 -22.21 -38.53 -6.74
N ALA A 120 -23.09 -37.58 -7.01
CA ALA A 120 -23.78 -37.39 -8.28
C ALA A 120 -23.10 -36.38 -9.23
N GLY A 121 -21.90 -35.91 -8.91
CA GLY A 121 -21.17 -34.88 -9.64
C GLY A 121 -21.18 -33.52 -8.93
N VAL A 122 -20.75 -32.46 -9.64
CA VAL A 122 -20.71 -31.10 -9.12
C VAL A 122 -22.12 -30.54 -9.04
N GLN A 123 -22.55 -30.19 -7.83
CA GLN A 123 -23.79 -29.44 -7.57
C GLN A 123 -23.47 -28.05 -7.05
N TYR A 124 -24.20 -27.02 -7.54
CA TYR A 124 -24.07 -25.67 -7.06
C TYR A 124 -25.01 -25.42 -5.88
N VAL A 125 -24.48 -25.12 -4.72
CA VAL A 125 -25.24 -24.77 -3.51
C VAL A 125 -25.04 -23.28 -3.24
N ASN A 126 -26.14 -22.57 -2.99
CA ASN A 126 -26.06 -21.17 -2.61
C ASN A 126 -25.53 -21.05 -1.18
N VAL A 127 -24.33 -20.49 -1.03
CA VAL A 127 -23.68 -20.24 0.26
C VAL A 127 -23.78 -18.75 0.56
N PRO A 128 -24.10 -18.34 1.80
CA PRO A 128 -24.08 -16.92 2.17
C PRO A 128 -22.65 -16.38 2.03
N VAL A 129 -22.52 -15.25 1.35
CA VAL A 129 -21.27 -14.50 1.24
C VAL A 129 -21.29 -13.44 2.32
N GLU A 130 -20.48 -13.66 3.36
CA GLU A 130 -20.29 -12.69 4.42
C GLU A 130 -18.90 -12.05 4.28
N ILE A 131 -18.90 -10.74 4.07
CA ILE A 131 -17.69 -9.94 4.15
C ILE A 131 -17.58 -9.42 5.56
N ASP A 132 -16.46 -9.73 6.22
CA ASP A 132 -16.18 -9.25 7.58
C ASP A 132 -15.74 -7.77 7.54
N GLU A 133 -16.74 -6.90 7.36
CA GLU A 133 -16.53 -5.45 7.32
C GLU A 133 -15.91 -4.91 8.62
N GLN A 134 -16.21 -5.55 9.75
CA GLN A 134 -15.69 -5.14 11.05
C GLN A 134 -14.18 -5.34 11.09
N THR A 135 -13.69 -6.52 10.75
CA THR A 135 -12.24 -6.80 10.70
C THR A 135 -11.54 -5.92 9.67
N LEU A 136 -12.12 -5.73 8.47
CA LEU A 136 -11.54 -4.87 7.44
C LEU A 136 -11.44 -3.40 7.90
N THR A 137 -12.46 -2.89 8.59
CA THR A 137 -12.46 -1.54 9.17
C THR A 137 -11.39 -1.40 10.26
N GLN A 138 -11.23 -2.41 11.10
CA GLN A 138 -10.21 -2.41 12.16
C GLN A 138 -8.78 -2.43 11.58
N ILE A 139 -8.51 -3.25 10.55
CA ILE A 139 -7.22 -3.26 9.85
C ILE A 139 -6.89 -1.87 9.31
N ALA A 140 -7.82 -1.26 8.58
CA ALA A 140 -7.64 0.06 7.99
C ALA A 140 -7.41 1.12 9.09
N GLY A 141 -8.25 1.15 10.12
CA GLY A 141 -8.16 2.10 11.23
C GLY A 141 -6.83 1.99 12.00
N THR A 142 -6.35 0.77 12.27
CA THR A 142 -5.07 0.52 12.95
C THR A 142 -3.88 1.11 12.20
N THR A 143 -3.94 1.12 10.86
CA THR A 143 -2.84 1.54 9.98
C THR A 143 -3.01 2.94 9.39
N ASN A 144 -3.98 3.73 9.87
CA ASN A 144 -4.37 5.04 9.32
C ASN A 144 -4.78 5.00 7.84
N GLY A 145 -5.35 3.89 7.40
CA GLY A 145 -6.03 3.72 6.13
C GLY A 145 -7.53 3.90 6.27
N ASN A 146 -8.28 3.58 5.20
CA ASN A 146 -9.74 3.61 5.17
C ASN A 146 -10.29 2.28 4.65
N TYR A 147 -11.47 1.90 5.15
CA TYR A 147 -12.27 0.81 4.59
C TYR A 147 -13.20 1.34 3.51
N TYR A 148 -13.37 0.58 2.45
CA TYR A 148 -14.29 0.85 1.36
C TYR A 148 -15.11 -0.38 1.02
N ARG A 149 -16.32 -0.16 0.50
CA ARG A 149 -17.17 -1.19 -0.07
C ARG A 149 -17.34 -0.98 -1.56
N ALA A 150 -17.01 -1.99 -2.37
CA ALA A 150 -17.19 -1.97 -3.81
C ALA A 150 -18.20 -3.05 -4.24
N THR A 151 -19.38 -2.63 -4.70
CA THR A 151 -20.46 -3.51 -5.17
C THR A 151 -20.48 -3.66 -6.69
N SER A 152 -19.63 -2.90 -7.41
CA SER A 152 -19.51 -2.91 -8.87
C SER A 152 -18.12 -2.49 -9.32
N ASN A 153 -17.75 -2.80 -10.56
CA ASN A 153 -16.47 -2.38 -11.14
C ASN A 153 -16.34 -0.85 -11.24
N SER A 154 -17.43 -0.12 -11.48
CA SER A 154 -17.44 1.35 -11.46
C SER A 154 -17.12 1.88 -10.07
N LYS A 155 -17.72 1.31 -9.03
CA LYS A 155 -17.46 1.69 -7.64
C LYS A 155 -16.04 1.37 -7.22
N LEU A 156 -15.50 0.22 -7.63
CA LEU A 156 -14.12 -0.13 -7.38
C LEU A 156 -13.16 0.89 -8.00
N LYS A 157 -13.42 1.34 -9.23
CA LYS A 157 -12.62 2.39 -9.88
C LYS A 157 -12.66 3.70 -9.12
N GLU A 158 -13.83 4.14 -8.66
CA GLU A 158 -13.98 5.35 -7.83
C GLU A 158 -13.14 5.26 -6.54
N VAL A 159 -13.17 4.10 -5.86
CA VAL A 159 -12.36 3.84 -4.65
C VAL A 159 -10.86 3.97 -4.94
N TYR A 160 -10.37 3.40 -6.03
CA TYR A 160 -8.96 3.56 -6.41
C TYR A 160 -8.59 5.02 -6.71
N GLU A 161 -9.47 5.77 -7.38
CA GLU A 161 -9.25 7.20 -7.62
C GLU A 161 -9.22 8.02 -6.33
N GLU A 162 -10.07 7.68 -5.36
CA GLU A 162 -10.07 8.31 -4.04
C GLU A 162 -8.77 8.04 -3.27
N ILE A 163 -8.34 6.77 -3.21
CA ILE A 163 -7.07 6.39 -2.57
C ILE A 163 -5.89 7.13 -3.24
N ASP A 164 -5.90 7.25 -4.57
CA ASP A 164 -4.87 7.98 -5.31
C ASP A 164 -4.81 9.46 -4.90
N LYS A 165 -5.95 10.11 -4.74
CA LYS A 165 -6.05 11.51 -4.28
C LYS A 165 -5.52 11.67 -2.85
N LEU A 166 -5.94 10.78 -1.94
CA LEU A 166 -5.50 10.81 -0.53
C LEU A 166 -3.99 10.66 -0.39
N GLU A 167 -3.38 9.73 -1.15
CA GLU A 167 -1.93 9.49 -1.08
C GLU A 167 -1.12 10.62 -1.72
N LYS A 168 -1.60 11.25 -2.78
CA LYS A 168 -0.98 12.45 -3.37
C LYS A 168 -0.98 13.62 -2.41
N THR A 169 -2.09 13.89 -1.75
CA THR A 169 -2.23 14.98 -0.78
C THR A 169 -1.28 14.82 0.40
N LYS A 170 -1.18 13.59 0.95
CA LYS A 170 -0.30 13.31 2.10
C LYS A 170 1.19 13.45 1.73
N LEU A 171 1.59 13.11 0.52
CA LEU A 171 2.97 13.29 0.05
C LEU A 171 3.32 14.78 -0.07
N ASN A 172 2.43 15.59 -0.63
CA ASN A 172 2.64 17.03 -0.79
C ASN A 172 2.82 17.74 0.55
N VAL A 173 2.01 17.43 1.56
CA VAL A 173 2.14 18.02 2.90
C VAL A 173 3.50 17.70 3.54
N LYS A 174 4.03 16.49 3.34
CA LYS A 174 5.37 16.13 3.87
C LYS A 174 6.52 16.85 3.15
N GLU A 175 6.38 17.22 1.89
CA GLU A 175 7.40 17.98 1.15
C GLU A 175 7.47 19.44 1.61
N PHE A 176 6.33 20.08 1.89
CA PHE A 176 6.29 21.45 2.40
C PHE A 176 6.89 21.61 3.81
N SER A 177 6.88 20.58 4.64
CA SER A 177 7.37 20.66 6.02
C SER A 177 8.88 20.48 6.19
N LYS A 178 9.67 20.27 5.11
CA LYS A 178 11.11 19.94 5.17
C LYS A 178 12.04 20.88 4.41
N ARG A 179 11.57 22.04 3.97
CA ARG A 179 12.48 23.09 3.49
C ARG A 179 12.97 23.92 4.69
N GLU A 180 13.93 23.41 5.42
CA GLU A 180 14.78 24.27 6.26
C GLU A 180 15.67 25.08 5.32
N GLU A 181 15.39 26.37 5.22
CA GLU A 181 16.20 27.29 4.45
C GLU A 181 17.54 27.51 5.19
N ALA A 182 18.52 26.67 4.89
CA ALA A 182 19.84 26.73 5.51
C ALA A 182 20.72 27.87 4.97
N TYR A 183 20.20 28.73 4.09
CA TYR A 183 21.01 29.80 3.48
C TYR A 183 21.35 30.94 4.45
N GLN A 184 20.61 31.15 5.53
CA GLN A 184 20.79 32.26 6.47
C GLN A 184 22.18 32.27 7.10
N LEU A 185 22.70 31.10 7.47
CA LEU A 185 24.05 30.96 8.03
C LEU A 185 25.14 31.34 7.02
N TYR A 186 24.99 30.87 5.79
CA TYR A 186 25.97 31.17 4.71
C TYR A 186 25.90 32.63 4.27
N ALA A 187 24.70 33.21 4.22
CA ALA A 187 24.51 34.63 3.93
C ALA A 187 25.14 35.54 5.01
N LEU A 188 25.04 35.16 6.29
CA LEU A 188 25.68 35.88 7.39
C LEU A 188 27.21 35.83 7.28
N ILE A 189 27.77 34.63 7.00
CA ILE A 189 29.24 34.46 6.83
C ILE A 189 29.73 35.31 5.64
N ALA A 190 29.03 35.28 4.50
CA ALA A 190 29.38 36.06 3.32
C ALA A 190 29.35 37.57 3.63
N PHE A 191 28.33 38.02 4.36
CA PHE A 191 28.21 39.44 4.79
C PHE A 191 29.39 39.89 5.69
N ILE A 192 29.78 39.04 6.67
CA ILE A 192 30.94 39.32 7.54
C ILE A 192 32.23 39.37 6.73
N CYS A 193 32.44 38.47 5.77
CA CYS A 193 33.65 38.49 4.91
C CYS A 193 33.73 39.80 4.07
N ILE A 194 32.61 40.27 3.51
CA ILE A 194 32.57 41.54 2.76
C ILE A 194 32.87 42.73 3.66
N LEU A 195 32.34 42.79 4.88
CA LEU A 195 32.64 43.84 5.83
C LEU A 195 34.16 43.85 6.22
N LEU A 196 34.73 42.65 6.45
CA LEU A 196 36.13 42.48 6.76
C LEU A 196 37.05 42.98 5.61
N GLU A 197 36.70 42.64 4.37
CA GLU A 197 37.39 43.14 3.18
C GLU A 197 37.39 44.67 3.11
N ILE A 198 36.23 45.31 3.32
CA ILE A 198 36.11 46.78 3.29
C ILE A 198 36.95 47.41 4.38
N VAL A 199 36.95 46.84 5.61
CA VAL A 199 37.76 47.36 6.72
C VAL A 199 39.27 47.20 6.45
N LEU A 200 39.71 46.04 6.00
CA LEU A 200 41.09 45.75 5.68
C LEU A 200 41.60 46.64 4.53
N ARG A 201 40.80 46.86 3.51
CA ARG A 201 41.12 47.71 2.36
C ARG A 201 41.29 49.18 2.77
N ASN A 202 40.48 49.66 3.72
CA ASN A 202 40.52 51.10 4.15
C ASN A 202 41.51 51.36 5.28
N THR A 203 41.93 50.34 6.05
CA THR A 203 42.83 50.51 7.20
C THR A 203 44.23 49.97 6.93
N VAL A 204 44.40 48.68 6.61
CA VAL A 204 45.70 48.03 6.54
C VAL A 204 46.28 48.05 5.13
N LEU A 205 45.43 47.92 4.09
CA LEU A 205 45.86 47.80 2.69
C LEU A 205 45.81 49.17 1.95
N LYS A 206 45.61 50.24 2.67
CA LYS A 206 45.65 51.58 2.09
C LYS A 206 47.10 51.86 1.65
N LYS A 207 47.44 51.66 0.37
CA LYS A 207 48.69 52.12 -0.21
C LYS A 207 48.69 53.63 -0.15
N ILE A 208 49.57 54.18 0.67
CA ILE A 208 49.92 55.61 0.64
C ILE A 208 50.58 55.89 -0.72
N PRO A 209 50.17 56.95 -1.44
CA PRO A 209 50.73 57.30 -2.73
C PRO A 209 52.20 57.65 -2.67
#